data_5a3b0095b70fe4f702d93147577818d5
#
_entry.id   5a3b0095b70fe4f702d93147577818d5
#
_cell.length_a   1.000
_cell.length_b   1.000
_cell.length_c   1.000
_cell.angle_alpha   90.00
_cell.angle_beta   90.00
_cell.angle_gamma   90.00
#
_symmetry.space_group_name_H-M   'P 1'
#
loop_
_entity.id
_entity.type
_entity.pdbx_description
1 polymer ?
#
loop_
_entity_poly.entity_id
_entity_poly.type
_entity_poly.pdbx_seq_one_letter_code
_entity_poly.pdbx_strand_id
1 'polypeptide(L)'
;MEQTWRWFGPSDAATLAHARQAGATGIVTALHDIPYGEVWPIDAIRQRQALIEADPAMGLKWSVVESVPVHEDIKLGRGDLDRLYDNFRQTLRNLGACGVRTVCYNFMLILDWTRTDLAAPLPGGGRALRMNMHELAAFDCYMLQRKGSERDYASDVLQRASEWFETTPDTSKERLLANIMAGLPGAFKRYDIAELREVVAEQSGLSHDRLRENLVRFLENVLPAAEEAGVTLAIHPDDPPRDLVGLCRIVKNADDIALILDAVPSAHSGLTLCTGSLGANPANDVPAIARRFAHKINFVHLRNVSKDPDGSFMESEHLSGDVDMVSVVSILLDEQQRRRDAGEPSALLSFRPDHGHELIDDAARHTHPGYPVVGRLRGLAELRGVMTAIAHQRGYRLQ
;
A
#
# COMPACT_ATOMS: atom_id res chain seq x y z
N MET A 1 -1.65 -19.10 5.37
CA MET A 1 -0.96 -17.82 5.15
C MET A 1 -0.54 -17.26 6.49
N GLU A 2 0.61 -16.59 6.55
CA GLU A 2 1.10 -15.91 7.76
C GLU A 2 0.29 -14.64 8.02
N GLN A 3 -0.24 -14.50 9.21
CA GLN A 3 -0.97 -13.31 9.64
C GLN A 3 0.01 -12.25 10.09
N THR A 4 0.01 -11.08 9.46
CA THR A 4 0.94 -10.01 9.76
C THR A 4 0.22 -8.72 10.15
N TRP A 5 0.95 -7.82 10.82
CA TRP A 5 0.45 -6.55 11.32
C TRP A 5 1.38 -5.41 10.95
N ARG A 6 0.86 -4.35 10.34
CA ARG A 6 1.62 -3.12 10.10
C ARG A 6 1.88 -2.40 11.42
N TRP A 7 3.15 -2.14 11.71
CA TRP A 7 3.63 -1.41 12.87
C TRP A 7 4.59 -0.32 12.45
N PHE A 8 4.31 0.92 12.86
CA PHE A 8 5.07 2.10 12.44
C PHE A 8 6.29 2.41 13.32
N GLY A 9 6.63 1.54 14.24
CA GLY A 9 7.79 1.70 15.09
C GLY A 9 7.43 1.99 16.55
N PRO A 10 8.42 2.31 17.40
CA PRO A 10 8.23 2.42 18.85
C PRO A 10 7.23 3.49 19.30
N SER A 11 6.99 4.49 18.49
CA SER A 11 6.00 5.56 18.76
C SER A 11 4.58 5.23 18.29
N ASP A 12 4.37 4.06 17.64
CA ASP A 12 3.04 3.65 17.18
C ASP A 12 2.12 3.35 18.37
N ALA A 13 0.97 3.99 18.42
CA ALA A 13 -0.06 3.74 19.44
C ALA A 13 -0.65 2.31 19.31
N ALA A 14 -0.59 1.70 18.12
CA ALA A 14 -0.89 0.28 17.91
C ALA A 14 0.36 -0.57 18.21
N THR A 15 0.53 -0.99 19.45
CA THR A 15 1.71 -1.68 19.95
C THR A 15 1.89 -3.10 19.42
N LEU A 16 3.10 -3.68 19.60
CA LEU A 16 3.38 -5.09 19.30
C LEU A 16 2.50 -6.05 20.10
N ALA A 17 2.15 -5.70 21.34
CA ALA A 17 1.21 -6.47 22.14
C ALA A 17 -0.19 -6.52 21.51
N HIS A 18 -0.68 -5.41 20.94
CA HIS A 18 -1.94 -5.39 20.19
C HIS A 18 -1.86 -6.30 18.95
N ALA A 19 -0.75 -6.25 18.21
CA ALA A 19 -0.54 -7.13 17.06
C ALA A 19 -0.63 -8.61 17.46
N ARG A 20 0.03 -8.99 18.53
CA ARG A 20 0.01 -10.38 19.03
C ARG A 20 -1.38 -10.79 19.51
N GLN A 21 -2.09 -9.94 20.24
CA GLN A 21 -3.46 -10.21 20.72
C GLN A 21 -4.45 -10.32 19.54
N ALA A 22 -4.22 -9.60 18.44
CA ALA A 22 -4.99 -9.74 17.20
C ALA A 22 -4.73 -11.10 16.50
N GLY A 23 -3.67 -11.82 16.87
CA GLY A 23 -3.31 -13.11 16.31
C GLY A 23 -2.21 -13.05 15.25
N ALA A 24 -1.58 -11.90 15.06
CA ALA A 24 -0.44 -11.79 14.16
C ALA A 24 0.78 -12.54 14.72
N THR A 25 1.57 -13.12 13.82
CA THR A 25 2.86 -13.75 14.10
C THR A 25 4.00 -13.03 13.39
N GLY A 26 3.68 -12.28 12.33
CA GLY A 26 4.63 -11.47 11.59
C GLY A 26 4.34 -9.98 11.73
N ILE A 27 5.41 -9.20 11.71
CA ILE A 27 5.36 -7.73 11.70
C ILE A 27 5.77 -7.22 10.32
N VAL A 28 5.01 -6.23 9.85
CA VAL A 28 5.29 -5.44 8.67
C VAL A 28 5.73 -4.06 9.12
N THR A 29 6.95 -3.66 8.81
CA THR A 29 7.49 -2.37 9.24
C THR A 29 8.60 -1.88 8.31
N ALA A 30 9.11 -0.67 8.56
CA ALA A 30 10.22 -0.06 7.84
C ALA A 30 11.06 0.81 8.79
N LEU A 31 12.23 1.23 8.34
CA LEU A 31 13.11 2.17 9.06
C LEU A 31 12.79 3.60 8.60
N HIS A 32 11.67 4.16 9.11
CA HIS A 32 11.17 5.47 8.71
C HIS A 32 12.07 6.65 9.13
N ASP A 33 13.01 6.40 10.04
CA ASP A 33 13.95 7.41 10.54
C ASP A 33 15.17 7.61 9.60
N ILE A 34 15.33 6.71 8.60
CA ILE A 34 16.41 6.83 7.61
C ILE A 34 15.89 7.60 6.41
N PRO A 35 16.59 8.66 5.99
CA PRO A 35 16.18 9.48 4.84
C PRO A 35 16.08 8.67 3.54
N TYR A 36 15.24 9.13 2.61
CA TYR A 36 15.07 8.55 1.29
C TYR A 36 16.37 8.49 0.51
N GLY A 37 16.59 7.35 -0.16
CA GLY A 37 17.77 7.13 -0.97
C GLY A 37 19.04 6.83 -0.17
N GLU A 38 18.96 6.77 1.16
CA GLU A 38 20.11 6.37 2.01
C GLU A 38 20.08 4.87 2.31
N VAL A 39 21.27 4.31 2.55
CA VAL A 39 21.46 2.89 2.89
C VAL A 39 20.88 2.60 4.27
N TRP A 40 20.14 1.49 4.40
CA TRP A 40 19.77 0.94 5.70
C TRP A 40 20.91 0.09 6.26
N PRO A 41 21.61 0.53 7.32
CA PRO A 41 22.70 -0.21 7.91
C PRO A 41 22.22 -1.49 8.59
N ILE A 42 23.04 -2.54 8.61
CA ILE A 42 22.74 -3.81 9.29
C ILE A 42 22.38 -3.59 10.77
N ASP A 43 23.07 -2.69 11.44
CA ASP A 43 22.83 -2.41 12.86
C ASP A 43 21.44 -1.81 13.10
N ALA A 44 20.98 -0.90 12.22
CA ALA A 44 19.63 -0.33 12.31
C ALA A 44 18.56 -1.39 12.06
N ILE A 45 18.78 -2.29 11.09
CA ILE A 45 17.88 -3.42 10.81
C ILE A 45 17.81 -4.35 12.03
N ARG A 46 18.96 -4.74 12.58
CA ARG A 46 19.03 -5.61 13.77
C ARG A 46 18.42 -4.97 15.02
N GLN A 47 18.59 -3.67 15.19
CA GLN A 47 17.93 -2.95 16.29
C GLN A 47 16.40 -3.02 16.17
N ARG A 48 15.87 -2.85 14.96
CA ARG A 48 14.43 -2.99 14.71
C ARG A 48 13.96 -4.42 14.96
N GLN A 49 14.70 -5.43 14.51
CA GLN A 49 14.41 -6.85 14.81
C GLN A 49 14.42 -7.12 16.32
N ALA A 50 15.44 -6.64 17.04
CA ALA A 50 15.53 -6.82 18.49
C ALA A 50 14.33 -6.21 19.24
N LEU A 51 13.80 -5.06 18.79
CA LEU A 51 12.58 -4.48 19.35
C LEU A 51 11.35 -5.36 19.12
N ILE A 52 11.20 -5.94 17.93
CA ILE A 52 10.07 -6.81 17.58
C ILE A 52 10.14 -8.13 18.36
N GLU A 53 11.33 -8.67 18.53
CA GLU A 53 11.60 -9.99 19.12
C GLU A 53 11.95 -9.92 20.61
N ALA A 54 11.82 -8.72 21.23
CA ALA A 54 12.23 -8.47 22.61
C ALA A 54 11.54 -9.39 23.64
N ASP A 55 10.31 -9.80 23.37
CA ASP A 55 9.59 -10.78 24.19
C ASP A 55 9.40 -12.09 23.41
N PRO A 56 10.21 -13.13 23.70
CA PRO A 56 10.09 -14.42 23.03
C PRO A 56 8.72 -15.09 23.19
N ALA A 57 7.97 -14.76 24.26
CA ALA A 57 6.62 -15.30 24.46
C ALA A 57 5.61 -14.78 23.44
N MET A 58 5.85 -13.63 22.87
CA MET A 58 5.02 -13.11 21.77
C MET A 58 5.24 -13.86 20.47
N GLY A 59 6.44 -14.43 20.21
CA GLY A 59 6.79 -15.14 19.00
C GLY A 59 6.62 -14.29 17.73
N LEU A 60 6.81 -12.97 17.83
CA LEU A 60 6.76 -12.04 16.71
C LEU A 60 8.09 -12.01 15.97
N LYS A 61 8.06 -11.83 14.66
CA LYS A 61 9.24 -11.63 13.82
C LYS A 61 9.00 -10.54 12.79
N TRP A 62 10.05 -9.94 12.26
CA TRP A 62 9.95 -9.02 11.13
C TRP A 62 9.81 -9.82 9.84
N SER A 63 8.60 -9.92 9.31
CA SER A 63 8.31 -10.75 8.13
C SER A 63 8.42 -10.01 6.80
N VAL A 64 7.99 -8.74 6.75
CA VAL A 64 7.94 -7.95 5.52
C VAL A 64 8.42 -6.53 5.79
N VAL A 65 9.28 -6.03 4.92
CA VAL A 65 9.57 -4.59 4.84
C VAL A 65 8.48 -3.91 4.02
N GLU A 66 7.87 -2.88 4.59
CA GLU A 66 6.95 -2.03 3.85
C GLU A 66 7.11 -0.57 4.29
N SER A 67 7.84 0.22 3.51
CA SER A 67 8.60 -0.11 2.32
C SER A 67 10.05 0.39 2.45
N VAL A 68 10.94 -0.10 1.59
CA VAL A 68 12.14 0.66 1.26
C VAL A 68 11.70 1.73 0.26
N PRO A 69 11.77 3.02 0.61
CA PRO A 69 11.26 4.07 -0.27
C PRO A 69 12.10 4.17 -1.54
N VAL A 70 11.45 4.23 -2.70
CA VAL A 70 12.10 4.55 -3.96
C VAL A 70 12.20 6.06 -4.10
N HIS A 71 13.42 6.58 -4.23
CA HIS A 71 13.67 8.03 -4.31
C HIS A 71 12.98 8.66 -5.52
N GLU A 72 12.46 9.90 -5.37
CA GLU A 72 11.75 10.60 -6.46
C GLU A 72 12.60 10.73 -7.73
N ASP A 73 13.91 10.99 -7.61
CA ASP A 73 14.78 11.09 -8.77
C ASP A 73 14.86 9.78 -9.58
N ILE A 74 14.75 8.62 -8.94
CA ILE A 74 14.64 7.34 -9.64
C ILE A 74 13.36 7.31 -10.48
N LYS A 75 12.21 7.69 -9.88
CA LYS A 75 10.92 7.71 -10.56
C LYS A 75 10.90 8.72 -11.71
N LEU A 76 11.57 9.85 -11.54
CA LEU A 76 11.70 10.91 -12.55
C LEU A 76 12.81 10.64 -13.57
N GLY A 77 13.70 9.68 -13.32
CA GLY A 77 14.82 9.35 -14.20
C GLY A 77 15.87 10.45 -14.29
N ARG A 78 16.17 11.14 -13.18
CA ARG A 78 17.09 12.27 -13.10
C ARG A 78 18.05 12.18 -11.89
N GLY A 79 19.01 13.07 -11.82
CA GLY A 79 19.96 13.16 -10.71
C GLY A 79 21.02 12.06 -10.74
N ASP A 80 21.61 11.77 -9.58
CA ASP A 80 22.65 10.75 -9.41
C ASP A 80 22.02 9.35 -9.21
N LEU A 81 21.54 8.78 -10.32
CA LEU A 81 20.83 7.49 -10.32
C LEU A 81 21.75 6.34 -9.89
N ASP A 82 23.02 6.37 -10.25
CA ASP A 82 23.97 5.31 -9.92
C ASP A 82 24.13 5.18 -8.41
N ARG A 83 24.33 6.29 -7.72
CA ARG A 83 24.38 6.32 -6.24
C ARG A 83 23.07 5.82 -5.61
N LEU A 84 21.94 6.25 -6.13
CA LEU A 84 20.64 5.84 -5.59
C LEU A 84 20.37 4.35 -5.80
N TYR A 85 20.75 3.79 -6.95
CA TYR A 85 20.68 2.34 -7.20
C TYR A 85 21.64 1.57 -6.32
N ASP A 86 22.88 2.07 -6.13
CA ASP A 86 23.86 1.44 -5.24
C ASP A 86 23.35 1.38 -3.80
N ASN A 87 22.80 2.47 -3.30
CA ASN A 87 22.25 2.54 -1.95
C ASN A 87 21.05 1.58 -1.77
N PHE A 88 20.19 1.47 -2.78
CA PHE A 88 19.06 0.53 -2.75
C PHE A 88 19.56 -0.93 -2.78
N ARG A 89 20.55 -1.25 -3.67
CA ARG A 89 21.20 -2.57 -3.73
C ARG A 89 21.83 -2.95 -2.39
N GLN A 90 22.56 -2.01 -1.78
CA GLN A 90 23.18 -2.26 -0.49
C GLN A 90 22.15 -2.50 0.61
N THR A 91 21.03 -1.77 0.60
CA THR A 91 19.90 -1.99 1.53
C THR A 91 19.33 -3.39 1.36
N LEU A 92 19.12 -3.88 0.13
CA LEU A 92 18.64 -5.24 -0.13
C LEU A 92 19.59 -6.30 0.39
N ARG A 93 20.91 -6.15 0.17
CA ARG A 93 21.91 -7.07 0.72
C ARG A 93 21.89 -7.10 2.24
N ASN A 94 21.77 -5.94 2.88
CA ASN A 94 21.70 -5.82 4.33
C ASN A 94 20.44 -6.48 4.92
N LEU A 95 19.28 -6.30 4.27
CA LEU A 95 18.04 -6.98 4.64
C LEU A 95 18.16 -8.49 4.50
N GLY A 96 18.70 -8.96 3.38
CA GLY A 96 18.97 -10.37 3.15
C GLY A 96 19.90 -10.99 4.19
N ALA A 97 20.99 -10.30 4.55
CA ALA A 97 21.93 -10.71 5.60
C ALA A 97 21.28 -10.76 6.99
N CYS A 98 20.24 -9.96 7.23
CA CYS A 98 19.44 -9.98 8.45
C CYS A 98 18.24 -10.95 8.38
N GLY A 99 18.07 -11.70 7.29
CA GLY A 99 17.00 -12.69 7.14
C GLY A 99 15.62 -12.13 6.78
N VAL A 100 15.51 -10.83 6.46
CA VAL A 100 14.26 -10.24 5.98
C VAL A 100 14.20 -10.40 4.46
N ARG A 101 13.23 -11.19 3.97
CA ARG A 101 13.22 -11.70 2.60
C ARG A 101 12.18 -11.07 1.68
N THR A 102 11.21 -10.33 2.20
CA THR A 102 10.16 -9.71 1.40
C THR A 102 10.19 -8.20 1.57
N VAL A 103 10.27 -7.48 0.45
CA VAL A 103 10.27 -6.02 0.40
C VAL A 103 9.13 -5.54 -0.49
N CYS A 104 8.11 -4.97 0.11
CA CYS A 104 7.07 -4.22 -0.57
C CYS A 104 7.59 -2.83 -0.92
N TYR A 105 7.33 -2.36 -2.13
CA TYR A 105 7.65 -1.01 -2.58
C TYR A 105 6.54 -0.46 -3.49
N ASN A 106 6.46 0.84 -3.63
CA ASN A 106 5.61 1.51 -4.60
C ASN A 106 6.44 2.39 -5.56
N PHE A 107 5.82 2.80 -6.68
CA PHE A 107 6.45 3.67 -7.67
C PHE A 107 5.55 4.87 -8.01
N MET A 108 4.83 5.34 -7.00
CA MET A 108 3.93 6.50 -7.08
C MET A 108 4.71 7.80 -6.97
N LEU A 109 4.39 8.77 -7.83
CA LEU A 109 4.97 10.11 -7.78
C LEU A 109 4.38 10.91 -6.63
N ILE A 110 5.21 11.56 -5.82
CA ILE A 110 4.90 12.48 -4.71
C ILE A 110 3.86 11.96 -3.73
N LEU A 111 2.64 11.71 -4.21
CA LEU A 111 1.50 11.26 -3.41
C LEU A 111 1.46 9.72 -3.41
N ASP A 112 1.53 9.12 -2.24
CA ASP A 112 1.33 7.69 -2.00
C ASP A 112 -0.18 7.38 -1.97
N TRP A 113 -0.66 6.55 -1.06
CA TRP A 113 -2.09 6.39 -0.89
C TRP A 113 -2.73 7.74 -0.53
N THR A 114 -3.85 8.06 -1.15
CA THR A 114 -4.48 9.37 -1.02
C THR A 114 -5.95 9.24 -0.73
N ARG A 115 -6.43 10.01 0.26
CA ARG A 115 -7.84 10.12 0.63
C ARG A 115 -8.19 11.58 0.86
N THR A 116 -9.46 11.93 0.62
CA THR A 116 -9.98 13.28 0.90
C THR A 116 -10.51 13.39 2.32
N ASP A 117 -11.02 12.29 2.90
CA ASP A 117 -11.48 12.22 4.28
C ASP A 117 -10.85 11.02 4.99
N LEU A 118 -10.18 11.28 6.11
CA LEU A 118 -9.51 10.26 6.91
C LEU A 118 -10.39 9.73 8.06
N ALA A 119 -11.57 10.29 8.24
CA ALA A 119 -12.47 10.00 9.35
C ALA A 119 -13.96 10.07 8.96
N ALA A 120 -14.30 9.66 7.73
CA ALA A 120 -15.67 9.67 7.23
C ALA A 120 -16.58 8.82 8.12
N PRO A 121 -17.75 9.34 8.55
CA PRO A 121 -18.63 8.64 9.47
C PRO A 121 -19.27 7.41 8.81
N LEU A 122 -19.42 6.34 9.58
CA LEU A 122 -20.13 5.12 9.19
C LEU A 122 -21.56 5.11 9.73
N PRO A 123 -22.53 4.52 9.00
CA PRO A 123 -23.93 4.47 9.43
C PRO A 123 -24.13 3.80 10.79
N GLY A 124 -23.31 2.81 11.14
CA GLY A 124 -23.35 2.08 12.42
C GLY A 124 -22.55 2.74 13.55
N GLY A 125 -22.02 3.95 13.32
CA GLY A 125 -21.02 4.58 14.18
C GLY A 125 -19.59 4.15 13.79
N GLY A 126 -18.59 4.83 14.34
CA GLY A 126 -17.21 4.66 13.89
C GLY A 126 -16.88 5.50 12.65
N ARG A 127 -15.68 5.31 12.11
CA ARG A 127 -15.16 6.11 11.00
C ARG A 127 -14.31 5.26 10.07
N ALA A 128 -14.24 5.67 8.79
CA ALA A 128 -13.43 5.02 7.77
C ALA A 128 -12.73 6.04 6.86
N LEU A 129 -11.71 5.61 6.14
CA LEU A 129 -11.07 6.40 5.09
C LEU A 129 -11.99 6.50 3.86
N ARG A 130 -12.09 7.69 3.27
CA ARG A 130 -12.90 7.93 2.08
C ARG A 130 -12.17 8.81 1.05
N MET A 131 -12.38 8.48 -0.21
CA MET A 131 -12.07 9.32 -1.36
C MET A 131 -13.37 9.87 -1.93
N ASN A 132 -13.59 11.18 -1.87
CA ASN A 132 -14.71 11.85 -2.50
C ASN A 132 -14.23 12.52 -3.79
N MET A 133 -14.81 12.17 -4.92
CA MET A 133 -14.36 12.68 -6.22
C MET A 133 -14.60 14.18 -6.38
N HIS A 134 -15.68 14.72 -5.83
CA HIS A 134 -15.92 16.17 -5.88
C HIS A 134 -14.93 16.97 -5.01
N GLU A 135 -14.51 16.44 -3.86
CA GLU A 135 -13.49 17.07 -3.03
C GLU A 135 -12.11 17.00 -3.70
N LEU A 136 -11.79 15.87 -4.35
CA LEU A 136 -10.57 15.75 -5.14
C LEU A 136 -10.57 16.73 -6.32
N ALA A 137 -11.69 16.85 -7.04
CA ALA A 137 -11.84 17.83 -8.13
C ALA A 137 -11.75 19.27 -7.62
N ALA A 138 -12.35 19.59 -6.46
CA ALA A 138 -12.23 20.89 -5.83
C ALA A 138 -10.78 21.22 -5.45
N PHE A 139 -10.08 20.24 -4.90
CA PHE A 139 -8.66 20.36 -4.58
C PHE A 139 -7.82 20.67 -5.83
N ASP A 140 -8.00 19.87 -6.89
CA ASP A 140 -7.24 19.97 -8.13
C ASP A 140 -7.54 21.27 -8.91
N CYS A 141 -8.83 21.55 -9.12
CA CYS A 141 -9.25 22.68 -9.95
C CYS A 141 -9.12 24.04 -9.25
N TYR A 142 -9.44 24.12 -7.96
CA TYR A 142 -9.57 25.40 -7.26
C TYR A 142 -8.44 25.66 -6.25
N MET A 143 -7.90 24.63 -5.58
CA MET A 143 -6.80 24.80 -4.64
C MET A 143 -5.43 24.71 -5.34
N LEU A 144 -5.16 23.61 -6.05
CA LEU A 144 -3.95 23.46 -6.87
C LEU A 144 -3.97 24.37 -8.09
N GLN A 145 -5.15 24.69 -8.62
CA GLN A 145 -5.34 25.48 -9.85
C GLN A 145 -4.56 24.87 -11.03
N ARG A 146 -4.55 23.53 -11.12
CA ARG A 146 -3.84 22.84 -12.20
C ARG A 146 -4.50 23.15 -13.54
N LYS A 147 -3.71 23.63 -14.49
CA LYS A 147 -4.21 24.02 -15.81
C LYS A 147 -4.81 22.82 -16.57
N GLY A 148 -6.07 22.92 -16.94
CA GLY A 148 -6.77 21.89 -17.71
C GLY A 148 -7.31 20.73 -16.87
N SER A 149 -7.26 20.81 -15.55
CA SER A 149 -7.75 19.79 -14.60
C SER A 149 -9.22 19.42 -14.80
N GLU A 150 -10.04 20.37 -15.26
CA GLU A 150 -11.46 20.13 -15.52
C GLU A 150 -11.74 19.02 -16.54
N ARG A 151 -10.77 18.65 -17.37
CA ARG A 151 -10.90 17.57 -18.35
C ARG A 151 -10.84 16.18 -17.75
N ASP A 152 -10.35 16.07 -16.50
CA ASP A 152 -10.12 14.81 -15.83
C ASP A 152 -11.33 14.37 -15.00
N TYR A 153 -12.38 15.20 -14.93
CA TYR A 153 -13.55 14.97 -14.11
C TYR A 153 -14.86 15.06 -14.92
N ALA A 154 -15.85 14.29 -14.52
CA ALA A 154 -17.19 14.37 -15.10
C ALA A 154 -17.89 15.69 -14.72
N SER A 155 -18.81 16.16 -15.56
CA SER A 155 -19.46 17.47 -15.40
C SER A 155 -20.25 17.61 -14.08
N ASP A 156 -20.90 16.54 -13.64
CA ASP A 156 -21.63 16.50 -12.38
C ASP A 156 -20.70 16.54 -11.16
N VAL A 157 -19.52 15.93 -11.27
CA VAL A 157 -18.45 16.00 -10.26
C VAL A 157 -17.91 17.43 -10.17
N LEU A 158 -17.68 18.09 -11.33
CA LEU A 158 -17.20 19.47 -11.38
C LEU A 158 -18.21 20.45 -10.77
N GLN A 159 -19.50 20.26 -11.05
CA GLN A 159 -20.55 21.09 -10.46
C GLN A 159 -20.51 20.98 -8.93
N ARG A 160 -20.52 19.76 -8.39
CA ARG A 160 -20.44 19.53 -6.93
C ARG A 160 -19.12 20.06 -6.33
N ALA A 161 -18.03 19.98 -7.08
CA ALA A 161 -16.74 20.52 -6.66
C ALA A 161 -16.77 22.05 -6.52
N SER A 162 -17.39 22.77 -7.47
CA SER A 162 -17.59 24.23 -7.41
C SER A 162 -18.46 24.61 -6.21
N GLU A 163 -19.61 23.97 -6.05
CA GLU A 163 -20.53 24.21 -4.93
C GLU A 163 -19.83 23.95 -3.57
N TRP A 164 -19.08 22.85 -3.48
CA TRP A 164 -18.29 22.52 -2.28
C TRP A 164 -17.24 23.59 -2.00
N PHE A 165 -16.49 24.01 -3.00
CA PHE A 165 -15.41 25.00 -2.82
C PHE A 165 -15.93 26.37 -2.41
N GLU A 166 -17.09 26.81 -2.96
CA GLU A 166 -17.72 28.09 -2.66
C GLU A 166 -18.34 28.11 -1.25
N THR A 167 -18.89 26.99 -0.80
CA THR A 167 -19.64 26.94 0.47
C THR A 167 -18.82 26.44 1.65
N THR A 168 -17.67 25.83 1.40
CA THR A 168 -16.86 25.19 2.44
C THR A 168 -15.92 26.19 3.12
N PRO A 169 -15.87 26.25 4.46
CA PRO A 169 -14.94 27.09 5.20
C PRO A 169 -13.48 26.78 4.90
N ASP A 170 -12.60 27.77 5.00
CA ASP A 170 -11.16 27.62 4.73
C ASP A 170 -10.49 26.59 5.63
N THR A 171 -10.89 26.46 6.89
CA THR A 171 -10.42 25.42 7.80
C THR A 171 -10.68 24.00 7.31
N SER A 172 -11.76 23.77 6.54
CA SER A 172 -12.05 22.48 5.93
C SER A 172 -11.23 22.26 4.65
N LYS A 173 -10.91 23.32 3.91
CA LYS A 173 -10.00 23.27 2.76
C LYS A 173 -8.57 22.97 3.22
N GLU A 174 -8.10 23.58 4.31
CA GLU A 174 -6.82 23.27 4.95
C GLU A 174 -6.77 21.80 5.42
N ARG A 175 -7.87 21.31 5.99
CA ARG A 175 -7.99 19.88 6.37
C ARG A 175 -7.93 18.97 5.15
N LEU A 176 -8.57 19.33 4.03
CA LEU A 176 -8.49 18.55 2.80
C LEU A 176 -7.06 18.44 2.29
N LEU A 177 -6.30 19.55 2.27
CA LEU A 177 -4.86 19.53 1.94
C LEU A 177 -4.09 18.59 2.89
N ALA A 178 -4.32 18.70 4.20
CA ALA A 178 -3.68 17.87 5.19
C ALA A 178 -4.02 16.38 5.00
N ASN A 179 -5.27 16.05 4.66
CA ASN A 179 -5.72 14.68 4.39
C ASN A 179 -5.04 14.10 3.13
N ILE A 180 -5.00 14.88 2.04
CA ILE A 180 -4.35 14.46 0.79
C ILE A 180 -2.84 14.22 1.00
N MET A 181 -2.22 15.01 1.86
CA MET A 181 -0.79 14.92 2.20
C MET A 181 -0.50 13.93 3.34
N ALA A 182 -1.49 13.22 3.86
CA ALA A 182 -1.31 12.40 5.06
C ALA A 182 -0.34 11.24 4.87
N GLY A 183 -0.31 10.61 3.70
CA GLY A 183 0.63 9.57 3.32
C GLY A 183 1.12 8.62 4.44
N LEU A 184 2.05 7.72 4.14
CA LEU A 184 2.70 6.89 5.15
C LEU A 184 3.81 7.68 5.87
N PRO A 185 4.06 7.46 7.17
CA PRO A 185 5.15 8.10 7.89
C PRO A 185 6.50 7.89 7.21
N GLY A 186 7.29 8.94 7.11
CA GLY A 186 8.60 8.92 6.46
C GLY A 186 8.57 8.92 4.93
N ALA A 187 7.38 8.85 4.33
CA ALA A 187 7.26 8.74 2.88
C ALA A 187 7.48 10.08 2.15
N PHE A 188 7.06 11.23 2.72
CA PHE A 188 7.09 12.50 1.97
C PHE A 188 7.39 13.72 2.82
N LYS A 189 8.03 14.70 2.18
CA LYS A 189 7.97 16.10 2.63
C LYS A 189 6.50 16.52 2.61
N ARG A 190 6.02 17.16 3.67
CA ARG A 190 4.72 17.84 3.66
C ARG A 190 4.90 19.18 2.98
N TYR A 191 4.15 19.39 1.91
CA TYR A 191 4.13 20.64 1.15
C TYR A 191 2.97 21.52 1.61
N ASP A 192 3.17 22.82 1.62
CA ASP A 192 2.03 23.74 1.54
C ASP A 192 1.44 23.73 0.12
N ILE A 193 0.31 24.44 -0.06
CA ILE A 193 -0.40 24.40 -1.35
C ILE A 193 0.42 25.04 -2.50
N ALA A 194 1.26 26.03 -2.22
CA ALA A 194 2.08 26.70 -3.21
C ALA A 194 3.25 25.81 -3.63
N GLU A 195 3.97 25.24 -2.66
CA GLU A 195 5.03 24.25 -2.91
C GLU A 195 4.49 23.03 -3.67
N LEU A 196 3.32 22.49 -3.27
CA LEU A 196 2.71 21.34 -3.93
C LEU A 196 2.33 21.66 -5.38
N ARG A 197 1.82 22.85 -5.65
CA ARG A 197 1.51 23.30 -7.01
C ARG A 197 2.74 23.30 -7.90
N GLU A 198 3.87 23.80 -7.41
CA GLU A 198 5.13 23.83 -8.15
C GLU A 198 5.62 22.41 -8.46
N VAL A 199 5.63 21.53 -7.47
CA VAL A 199 6.10 20.15 -7.62
C VAL A 199 5.18 19.32 -8.53
N VAL A 200 3.87 19.48 -8.41
CA VAL A 200 2.89 18.85 -9.32
C VAL A 200 3.08 19.37 -10.76
N ALA A 201 3.25 20.68 -10.95
CA ALA A 201 3.50 21.25 -12.27
C ALA A 201 4.79 20.72 -12.92
N GLU A 202 5.84 20.51 -12.12
CA GLU A 202 7.10 19.93 -12.59
C GLU A 202 6.93 18.46 -13.04
N GLN A 203 6.13 17.68 -12.33
CA GLN A 203 6.02 16.23 -12.54
C GLN A 203 4.86 15.83 -13.46
N SER A 204 3.84 16.66 -13.62
CA SER A 204 2.65 16.38 -14.46
C SER A 204 2.97 16.26 -15.97
N GLY A 205 4.16 16.62 -16.39
CA GLY A 205 4.65 16.42 -17.76
C GLY A 205 5.21 15.02 -18.05
N LEU A 206 5.38 14.18 -17.03
CA LEU A 206 5.89 12.83 -17.21
C LEU A 206 4.79 11.93 -17.78
N SER A 207 5.09 11.22 -18.88
CA SER A 207 4.15 10.27 -19.47
C SER A 207 4.17 8.92 -18.73
N HIS A 208 3.08 8.15 -18.85
CA HIS A 208 3.00 6.78 -18.33
C HIS A 208 4.15 5.91 -18.84
N ASP A 209 4.47 6.00 -20.14
CA ASP A 209 5.54 5.22 -20.75
C ASP A 209 6.89 5.59 -20.15
N ARG A 210 7.15 6.87 -19.96
CA ARG A 210 8.40 7.31 -19.33
C ARG A 210 8.52 6.88 -17.87
N LEU A 211 7.43 6.91 -17.13
CA LEU A 211 7.41 6.40 -15.74
C LEU A 211 7.64 4.88 -15.71
N ARG A 212 7.05 4.12 -16.67
CA ARG A 212 7.30 2.68 -16.81
C ARG A 212 8.74 2.38 -17.20
N GLU A 213 9.32 3.13 -18.14
CA GLU A 213 10.75 3.00 -18.51
C GLU A 213 11.66 3.21 -17.29
N ASN A 214 11.35 4.20 -16.46
CA ASN A 214 12.13 4.46 -15.25
C ASN A 214 11.96 3.33 -14.22
N LEU A 215 10.77 2.74 -14.08
CA LEU A 215 10.56 1.55 -13.25
C LEU A 215 11.33 0.34 -13.78
N VAL A 216 11.29 0.07 -15.08
CA VAL A 216 12.03 -1.02 -15.70
C VAL A 216 13.52 -0.86 -15.45
N ARG A 217 14.07 0.33 -15.70
CA ARG A 217 15.48 0.66 -15.42
C ARG A 217 15.83 0.46 -13.95
N PHE A 218 14.96 0.88 -13.03
CA PHE A 218 15.14 0.63 -11.59
C PHE A 218 15.23 -0.87 -11.30
N LEU A 219 14.30 -1.67 -11.80
CA LEU A 219 14.27 -3.11 -11.59
C LEU A 219 15.51 -3.80 -12.18
N GLU A 220 15.92 -3.47 -13.40
CA GLU A 220 17.14 -4.00 -14.03
C GLU A 220 18.39 -3.75 -13.17
N ASN A 221 18.44 -2.58 -12.50
CA ASN A 221 19.57 -2.23 -11.65
C ASN A 221 19.54 -2.89 -10.27
N VAL A 222 18.38 -3.17 -9.68
CA VAL A 222 18.31 -3.62 -8.28
C VAL A 222 18.03 -5.12 -8.13
N LEU A 223 17.40 -5.77 -9.12
CA LEU A 223 17.05 -7.19 -9.05
C LEU A 223 18.27 -8.12 -8.92
N PRO A 224 19.42 -7.91 -9.59
CA PRO A 224 20.57 -8.76 -9.37
C PRO A 224 21.02 -8.81 -7.89
N ALA A 225 20.94 -7.69 -7.17
CA ALA A 225 21.25 -7.65 -5.74
C ALA A 225 20.15 -8.30 -4.88
N ALA A 226 18.90 -8.20 -5.29
CA ALA A 226 17.79 -8.91 -4.63
C ALA A 226 17.95 -10.43 -4.75
N GLU A 227 18.30 -10.93 -5.95
CA GLU A 227 18.57 -12.34 -6.23
C GLU A 227 19.76 -12.86 -5.42
N GLU A 228 20.88 -12.15 -5.43
CA GLU A 228 22.06 -12.45 -4.62
C GLU A 228 21.72 -12.55 -3.12
N ALA A 229 20.93 -11.63 -2.62
CA ALA A 229 20.55 -11.54 -1.21
C ALA A 229 19.40 -12.51 -0.85
N GLY A 230 18.77 -13.17 -1.80
CA GLY A 230 17.56 -13.99 -1.61
C GLY A 230 16.37 -13.16 -1.11
N VAL A 231 16.28 -11.90 -1.54
CA VAL A 231 15.19 -10.97 -1.22
C VAL A 231 14.24 -10.90 -2.41
N THR A 232 12.94 -10.87 -2.13
CA THR A 232 11.90 -10.73 -3.16
C THR A 232 11.26 -9.36 -3.06
N LEU A 233 11.22 -8.65 -4.20
CA LEU A 233 10.53 -7.38 -4.35
C LEU A 233 9.06 -7.60 -4.70
N ALA A 234 8.17 -6.83 -4.11
CA ALA A 234 6.73 -6.90 -4.33
C ALA A 234 6.19 -5.48 -4.57
N ILE A 235 5.90 -5.15 -5.84
CA ILE A 235 5.34 -3.83 -6.18
C ILE A 235 3.91 -3.71 -5.66
N HIS A 236 3.61 -2.59 -4.99
CA HIS A 236 2.27 -2.25 -4.54
C HIS A 236 1.50 -1.55 -5.65
N PRO A 237 0.22 -1.91 -5.91
CA PRO A 237 -0.63 -1.16 -6.83
C PRO A 237 -0.82 0.28 -6.40
N ASP A 238 -1.08 1.16 -7.36
CA ASP A 238 -1.40 2.55 -7.08
C ASP A 238 -2.67 2.69 -6.22
N ASP A 239 -2.68 3.62 -5.27
CA ASP A 239 -3.81 3.88 -4.38
C ASP A 239 -4.12 5.39 -4.28
N PRO A 240 -5.15 5.87 -4.95
CA PRO A 240 -6.10 5.14 -5.80
C PRO A 240 -5.50 4.67 -7.14
N PRO A 241 -6.11 3.63 -7.79
CA PRO A 241 -5.61 3.07 -9.05
C PRO A 241 -6.09 3.90 -10.25
N ARG A 242 -5.74 5.16 -10.27
CA ARG A 242 -6.03 6.15 -11.32
C ARG A 242 -5.03 7.28 -11.25
N ASP A 243 -4.86 7.99 -12.34
CA ASP A 243 -4.05 9.20 -12.34
C ASP A 243 -4.61 10.22 -11.32
N LEU A 244 -3.73 10.90 -10.62
CA LEU A 244 -4.09 11.74 -9.48
C LEU A 244 -3.50 13.14 -9.67
N VAL A 245 -4.35 14.16 -9.73
CA VAL A 245 -3.96 15.57 -9.90
C VAL A 245 -2.92 15.79 -11.01
N GLY A 246 -3.09 15.09 -12.14
CA GLY A 246 -2.17 15.14 -13.28
C GLY A 246 -0.91 14.30 -13.16
N LEU A 247 -0.72 13.57 -12.07
CA LEU A 247 0.40 12.64 -11.88
C LEU A 247 0.03 11.26 -12.41
N CYS A 248 0.91 10.68 -13.23
CA CYS A 248 0.71 9.36 -13.79
C CYS A 248 0.74 8.26 -12.75
N ARG A 249 -0.12 7.24 -12.95
CA ARG A 249 -0.13 5.99 -12.21
C ARG A 249 0.04 4.82 -13.18
N ILE A 250 0.84 3.82 -12.83
CA ILE A 250 1.28 2.76 -13.76
C ILE A 250 1.04 1.34 -13.26
N VAL A 251 0.38 1.16 -12.11
CA VAL A 251 0.02 -0.14 -11.52
C VAL A 251 -1.46 -0.13 -11.13
N LYS A 252 -2.35 0.01 -12.12
CA LYS A 252 -3.78 0.28 -11.90
C LYS A 252 -4.69 -0.91 -12.18
N ASN A 253 -4.22 -1.88 -12.97
CA ASN A 253 -5.03 -2.99 -13.50
C ASN A 253 -4.15 -4.17 -13.92
N ALA A 254 -4.81 -5.24 -14.41
CA ALA A 254 -4.14 -6.47 -14.83
C ALA A 254 -3.11 -6.26 -15.96
N ASP A 255 -3.37 -5.36 -16.90
CA ASP A 255 -2.48 -5.13 -18.03
C ASP A 255 -1.24 -4.35 -17.62
N ASP A 256 -1.38 -3.34 -16.76
CA ASP A 256 -0.24 -2.64 -16.14
C ASP A 256 0.65 -3.61 -15.37
N ILE A 257 0.06 -4.51 -14.58
CA ILE A 257 0.80 -5.53 -13.83
C ILE A 257 1.55 -6.47 -14.78
N ALA A 258 0.91 -6.95 -15.84
CA ALA A 258 1.54 -7.81 -16.83
C ALA A 258 2.73 -7.13 -17.50
N LEU A 259 2.55 -5.88 -17.97
CA LEU A 259 3.63 -5.11 -18.60
C LEU A 259 4.88 -5.01 -17.71
N ILE A 260 4.70 -4.77 -16.43
CA ILE A 260 5.83 -4.63 -15.48
C ILE A 260 6.51 -5.99 -15.24
N LEU A 261 5.73 -7.05 -15.00
CA LEU A 261 6.28 -8.38 -14.70
C LEU A 261 6.95 -9.02 -15.91
N ASP A 262 6.45 -8.73 -17.13
CA ASP A 262 7.01 -9.25 -18.38
C ASP A 262 8.24 -8.46 -18.82
N ALA A 263 8.35 -7.17 -18.48
CA ALA A 263 9.49 -6.34 -18.86
C ALA A 263 10.79 -6.76 -18.20
N VAL A 264 10.76 -7.19 -16.94
CA VAL A 264 11.94 -7.66 -16.19
C VAL A 264 11.61 -8.99 -15.49
N PRO A 265 11.64 -10.11 -16.24
CA PRO A 265 11.31 -11.43 -15.69
C PRO A 265 12.32 -11.86 -14.63
N SER A 266 11.86 -12.07 -13.39
CA SER A 266 12.67 -12.61 -12.30
C SER A 266 11.77 -13.36 -11.30
N ALA A 267 12.31 -14.38 -10.64
CA ALA A 267 11.65 -15.03 -9.52
C ALA A 267 11.60 -14.14 -8.27
N HIS A 268 12.46 -13.13 -8.23
CA HIS A 268 12.57 -12.16 -7.14
C HIS A 268 11.81 -10.85 -7.39
N SER A 269 11.04 -10.77 -8.48
CA SER A 269 10.11 -9.67 -8.79
C SER A 269 8.69 -10.16 -8.83
N GLY A 270 7.79 -9.49 -8.12
CA GLY A 270 6.39 -9.86 -8.04
C GLY A 270 5.50 -8.74 -7.54
N LEU A 271 4.31 -9.12 -7.12
CA LEU A 271 3.21 -8.24 -6.77
C LEU A 271 2.91 -8.28 -5.28
N THR A 272 2.65 -7.13 -4.68
CA THR A 272 1.81 -7.01 -3.50
C THR A 272 0.36 -6.98 -3.97
N LEU A 273 -0.41 -8.02 -3.76
CA LEU A 273 -1.83 -8.01 -4.08
C LEU A 273 -2.57 -7.19 -3.03
N CYS A 274 -2.87 -5.92 -3.33
CA CYS A 274 -3.73 -5.08 -2.51
C CYS A 274 -5.16 -5.09 -3.08
N THR A 275 -6.05 -5.82 -2.43
CA THR A 275 -7.43 -5.99 -2.91
C THR A 275 -8.22 -4.69 -2.84
N GLY A 276 -7.95 -3.83 -1.86
CA GLY A 276 -8.62 -2.54 -1.74
C GLY A 276 -8.15 -1.51 -2.77
N SER A 277 -6.83 -1.43 -3.04
CA SER A 277 -6.33 -0.54 -4.10
C SER A 277 -6.89 -0.94 -5.46
N LEU A 278 -6.67 -2.20 -5.87
CA LEU A 278 -7.20 -2.69 -7.14
C LEU A 278 -8.73 -2.65 -7.21
N GLY A 279 -9.41 -2.94 -6.08
CA GLY A 279 -10.86 -2.94 -5.96
C GLY A 279 -11.51 -1.55 -6.09
N ALA A 280 -10.75 -0.47 -5.84
CA ALA A 280 -11.26 0.89 -6.03
C ALA A 280 -11.43 1.26 -7.52
N ASN A 281 -10.84 0.52 -8.45
CA ASN A 281 -11.12 0.66 -9.87
C ASN A 281 -12.31 -0.22 -10.27
N PRO A 282 -13.44 0.35 -10.72
CA PRO A 282 -14.64 -0.41 -11.06
C PRO A 282 -14.46 -1.36 -12.25
N ALA A 283 -13.43 -1.16 -13.08
CA ALA A 283 -13.13 -2.04 -14.20
C ALA A 283 -12.32 -3.29 -13.80
N ASN A 284 -11.83 -3.39 -12.57
CA ASN A 284 -11.02 -4.51 -12.13
C ASN A 284 -11.87 -5.66 -11.55
N ASP A 285 -11.67 -6.85 -12.07
CA ASP A 285 -12.06 -8.11 -11.42
C ASP A 285 -10.87 -8.59 -10.56
N VAL A 286 -10.90 -8.26 -9.26
CA VAL A 286 -9.80 -8.55 -8.35
C VAL A 286 -9.56 -10.06 -8.17
N PRO A 287 -10.58 -10.94 -8.05
CA PRO A 287 -10.39 -12.39 -8.11
C PRO A 287 -9.71 -12.87 -9.39
N ALA A 288 -10.07 -12.33 -10.55
CA ALA A 288 -9.41 -12.69 -11.82
C ALA A 288 -7.94 -12.23 -11.85
N ILE A 289 -7.63 -11.04 -11.35
CA ILE A 289 -6.26 -10.54 -11.19
C ILE A 289 -5.47 -11.46 -10.24
N ALA A 290 -6.03 -11.80 -9.09
CA ALA A 290 -5.40 -12.71 -8.13
C ALA A 290 -5.07 -14.07 -8.77
N ARG A 291 -6.00 -14.64 -9.54
CA ARG A 291 -5.81 -15.92 -10.24
C ARG A 291 -4.74 -15.84 -11.33
N ARG A 292 -4.77 -14.78 -12.14
CA ARG A 292 -3.79 -14.57 -13.23
C ARG A 292 -2.37 -14.47 -12.71
N PHE A 293 -2.17 -13.76 -11.61
CA PHE A 293 -0.84 -13.46 -11.08
C PHE A 293 -0.49 -14.22 -9.79
N ALA A 294 -1.27 -15.25 -9.40
CA ALA A 294 -1.09 -15.99 -8.15
C ALA A 294 0.38 -16.37 -7.89
N HIS A 295 1.06 -16.89 -8.91
CA HIS A 295 2.47 -17.32 -8.86
C HIS A 295 3.48 -16.17 -8.66
N LYS A 296 3.06 -14.92 -8.87
CA LYS A 296 3.85 -13.69 -8.70
C LYS A 296 3.48 -12.89 -7.45
N ILE A 297 2.48 -13.33 -6.69
CA ILE A 297 2.08 -12.65 -5.46
C ILE A 297 3.06 -13.03 -4.35
N ASN A 298 3.77 -12.04 -3.80
CA ASN A 298 4.77 -12.23 -2.75
C ASN A 298 4.33 -11.65 -1.40
N PHE A 299 3.36 -10.74 -1.41
CA PHE A 299 2.76 -10.15 -0.22
C PHE A 299 1.30 -9.81 -0.50
N VAL A 300 0.47 -9.73 0.55
CA VAL A 300 -0.98 -9.57 0.37
C VAL A 300 -1.56 -8.56 1.36
N HIS A 301 -2.39 -7.64 0.85
CA HIS A 301 -3.26 -6.76 1.62
C HIS A 301 -4.72 -7.14 1.35
N LEU A 302 -5.40 -7.68 2.35
CA LEU A 302 -6.79 -8.09 2.24
C LEU A 302 -7.70 -7.01 2.81
N ARG A 303 -7.80 -5.90 2.10
CA ARG A 303 -8.67 -4.76 2.39
C ARG A 303 -9.83 -4.75 1.41
N ASN A 304 -10.99 -4.24 1.82
CA ASN A 304 -12.15 -4.10 0.95
C ASN A 304 -12.61 -2.64 0.89
N VAL A 305 -13.29 -2.29 -0.18
CA VAL A 305 -13.84 -0.95 -0.44
C VAL A 305 -15.25 -1.07 -1.00
N SER A 306 -16.06 -0.03 -0.81
CA SER A 306 -17.33 0.16 -1.49
C SER A 306 -17.23 1.41 -2.37
N LYS A 307 -17.66 1.29 -3.63
CA LYS A 307 -17.56 2.33 -4.66
C LYS A 307 -18.89 3.03 -4.88
N ASP A 308 -18.84 4.31 -5.13
CA ASP A 308 -19.97 5.10 -5.61
C ASP A 308 -19.91 5.23 -7.14
N PRO A 309 -21.05 5.50 -7.82
CA PRO A 309 -21.08 5.61 -9.28
C PRO A 309 -20.20 6.73 -9.88
N ASP A 310 -19.86 7.75 -9.09
CA ASP A 310 -19.03 8.88 -9.52
C ASP A 310 -17.52 8.61 -9.41
N GLY A 311 -17.13 7.40 -8.99
CA GLY A 311 -15.74 7.01 -8.76
C GLY A 311 -15.22 7.32 -7.36
N SER A 312 -16.05 7.88 -6.47
CA SER A 312 -15.77 7.94 -5.04
C SER A 312 -15.74 6.53 -4.46
N PHE A 313 -15.01 6.33 -3.36
CA PHE A 313 -15.02 5.07 -2.64
C PHE A 313 -14.71 5.27 -1.15
N MET A 314 -15.13 4.32 -0.34
CA MET A 314 -14.87 4.29 1.09
C MET A 314 -14.33 2.91 1.48
N GLU A 315 -13.44 2.87 2.47
CA GLU A 315 -13.03 1.61 3.09
C GLU A 315 -14.25 0.88 3.65
N SER A 316 -14.38 -0.38 3.34
CA SER A 316 -15.48 -1.23 3.76
C SER A 316 -15.04 -2.25 4.82
N GLU A 317 -15.99 -2.95 5.42
CA GLU A 317 -15.69 -4.14 6.17
C GLU A 317 -15.03 -5.19 5.25
N HIS A 318 -14.14 -6.01 5.79
CA HIS A 318 -13.31 -6.90 5.00
C HIS A 318 -14.10 -7.88 4.13
N LEU A 319 -15.27 -8.32 4.60
CA LEU A 319 -16.12 -9.30 3.88
C LEU A 319 -17.34 -8.70 3.19
N SER A 320 -17.65 -7.41 3.44
CA SER A 320 -18.92 -6.79 2.98
C SER A 320 -18.72 -5.71 1.90
N GLY A 321 -17.51 -5.52 1.38
CA GLY A 321 -17.24 -4.58 0.29
C GLY A 321 -17.48 -5.18 -1.08
N ASP A 322 -17.09 -4.43 -2.12
CA ASP A 322 -17.31 -4.79 -3.52
C ASP A 322 -16.39 -5.90 -4.05
N VAL A 323 -15.33 -6.24 -3.31
CA VAL A 323 -14.41 -7.31 -3.70
C VAL A 323 -14.88 -8.62 -3.08
N ASP A 324 -15.05 -9.66 -3.91
CA ASP A 324 -15.28 -11.03 -3.42
C ASP A 324 -14.05 -11.57 -2.70
N MET A 325 -13.96 -11.24 -1.43
CA MET A 325 -12.83 -11.60 -0.57
C MET A 325 -12.71 -13.11 -0.36
N VAL A 326 -13.84 -13.82 -0.35
CA VAL A 326 -13.84 -15.28 -0.18
C VAL A 326 -13.15 -15.95 -1.36
N SER A 327 -13.48 -15.53 -2.59
CA SER A 327 -12.80 -16.02 -3.80
C SER A 327 -11.31 -15.68 -3.81
N VAL A 328 -10.93 -14.46 -3.43
CA VAL A 328 -9.51 -14.08 -3.35
C VAL A 328 -8.76 -14.94 -2.35
N VAL A 329 -9.25 -15.09 -1.13
CA VAL A 329 -8.63 -15.93 -0.09
C VAL A 329 -8.51 -17.38 -0.55
N SER A 330 -9.54 -17.91 -1.25
CA SER A 330 -9.54 -19.23 -1.83
C SER A 330 -8.38 -19.42 -2.82
N ILE A 331 -8.21 -18.49 -3.77
CA ILE A 331 -7.14 -18.52 -4.77
C ILE A 331 -5.76 -18.48 -4.10
N LEU A 332 -5.58 -17.63 -3.09
CA LEU A 332 -4.32 -17.51 -2.36
C LEU A 332 -3.96 -18.77 -1.57
N LEU A 333 -4.94 -19.43 -0.98
CA LEU A 333 -4.71 -20.70 -0.27
C LEU A 333 -4.34 -21.82 -1.24
N ASP A 334 -4.96 -21.87 -2.44
CA ASP A 334 -4.60 -22.85 -3.48
C ASP A 334 -3.18 -22.61 -3.97
N GLU A 335 -2.80 -21.38 -4.21
CA GLU A 335 -1.43 -21.04 -4.62
C GLU A 335 -0.42 -21.36 -3.53
N GLN A 336 -0.71 -21.06 -2.27
CA GLN A 336 0.15 -21.44 -1.16
C GLN A 336 0.31 -22.97 -1.06
N GLN A 337 -0.76 -23.73 -1.26
CA GLN A 337 -0.67 -25.20 -1.27
C GLN A 337 0.16 -25.69 -2.45
N ARG A 338 -0.06 -25.16 -3.66
CA ARG A 338 0.76 -25.47 -4.85
C ARG A 338 2.26 -25.23 -4.58
N ARG A 339 2.63 -24.08 -3.99
CA ARG A 339 4.04 -23.79 -3.62
C ARG A 339 4.61 -24.79 -2.63
N ARG A 340 3.83 -25.20 -1.64
CA ARG A 340 4.24 -26.21 -0.67
C ARG A 340 4.49 -27.58 -1.33
N ASP A 341 3.57 -28.00 -2.19
CA ASP A 341 3.67 -29.27 -2.92
C ASP A 341 4.87 -29.27 -3.87
N ALA A 342 5.21 -28.11 -4.43
CA ALA A 342 6.41 -27.92 -5.25
C ALA A 342 7.70 -27.73 -4.45
N GLY A 343 7.64 -27.64 -3.11
CA GLY A 343 8.82 -27.42 -2.26
C GLY A 343 9.47 -26.05 -2.43
N GLU A 344 8.69 -25.04 -2.84
CA GLU A 344 9.22 -23.70 -3.04
C GLU A 344 9.62 -23.04 -1.71
N PRO A 345 10.80 -22.37 -1.61
CA PRO A 345 11.26 -21.74 -0.37
C PRO A 345 10.32 -20.63 0.15
N SER A 346 9.59 -19.99 -0.74
CA SER A 346 8.64 -18.91 -0.44
C SER A 346 7.18 -19.39 -0.41
N ALA A 347 6.95 -20.63 0.03
CA ALA A 347 5.61 -21.21 0.02
C ALA A 347 4.61 -20.47 0.94
N LEU A 348 5.09 -19.88 2.03
CA LEU A 348 4.23 -19.18 2.99
C LEU A 348 3.98 -17.74 2.53
N LEU A 349 2.73 -17.44 2.17
CA LEU A 349 2.31 -16.08 1.85
C LEU A 349 2.01 -15.29 3.13
N SER A 350 2.68 -14.15 3.30
CA SER A 350 2.35 -13.20 4.36
C SER A 350 1.22 -12.28 3.91
N PHE A 351 0.24 -12.04 4.78
CA PHE A 351 -0.83 -11.09 4.53
C PHE A 351 -1.13 -10.23 5.75
N ARG A 352 -1.70 -9.06 5.52
CA ARG A 352 -2.26 -8.19 6.55
C ARG A 352 -3.68 -7.75 6.21
N PRO A 353 -4.51 -7.40 7.22
CA PRO A 353 -5.86 -6.89 6.97
C PRO A 353 -5.86 -5.52 6.30
N ASP A 354 -4.69 -4.88 6.19
CA ASP A 354 -4.43 -3.55 5.68
C ASP A 354 -5.07 -2.46 6.55
N HIS A 355 -6.06 -1.72 6.03
CA HIS A 355 -6.80 -0.73 6.79
C HIS A 355 -7.95 -1.38 7.57
N GLY A 356 -8.49 -0.63 8.52
CA GLY A 356 -9.68 -1.01 9.28
C GLY A 356 -10.53 0.22 9.62
N HIS A 357 -11.79 -0.01 10.00
CA HIS A 357 -12.65 1.04 10.53
C HIS A 357 -12.20 1.44 11.94
N GLU A 358 -12.24 2.73 12.28
CA GLU A 358 -12.14 3.15 13.67
C GLU A 358 -13.43 2.79 14.39
N LEU A 359 -13.35 1.86 15.33
CA LEU A 359 -14.48 1.31 16.07
C LEU A 359 -14.25 1.46 17.57
N ILE A 360 -15.35 1.52 18.32
CA ILE A 360 -15.35 1.54 19.78
C ILE A 360 -14.42 2.64 20.31
N ASP A 361 -13.30 2.30 20.97
CA ASP A 361 -12.35 3.23 21.57
C ASP A 361 -11.13 3.55 20.66
N ASP A 362 -11.12 3.10 19.41
CA ASP A 362 -10.02 3.36 18.48
C ASP A 362 -9.76 4.86 18.27
N ALA A 363 -10.82 5.67 18.21
CA ALA A 363 -10.71 7.12 18.04
C ALA A 363 -9.90 7.81 19.15
N ALA A 364 -9.90 7.25 20.36
CA ALA A 364 -9.13 7.77 21.50
C ALA A 364 -7.66 7.33 21.49
N ARG A 365 -7.29 6.37 20.64
CA ARG A 365 -5.93 5.81 20.60
C ARG A 365 -4.96 6.63 19.74
N HIS A 366 -5.47 7.51 18.89
CA HIS A 366 -4.66 8.35 17.98
C HIS A 366 -3.65 7.52 17.15
N THR A 367 -4.10 6.39 16.61
CA THR A 367 -3.31 5.58 15.68
C THR A 367 -3.15 6.30 14.34
N HIS A 368 -2.24 5.81 13.52
CA HIS A 368 -2.13 6.30 12.13
C HIS A 368 -3.47 6.13 11.41
N PRO A 369 -3.95 7.13 10.62
CA PRO A 369 -5.20 7.03 9.88
C PRO A 369 -5.28 5.76 9.04
N GLY A 370 -6.39 5.04 9.12
CA GLY A 370 -6.59 3.74 8.48
C GLY A 370 -6.00 2.54 9.24
N TYR A 371 -5.24 2.76 10.31
CA TYR A 371 -4.57 1.69 11.06
C TYR A 371 -5.05 1.55 12.53
N PRO A 372 -6.37 1.54 12.79
CA PRO A 372 -6.90 1.37 14.15
C PRO A 372 -6.57 -0.03 14.70
N VAL A 373 -6.67 -0.18 16.03
CA VAL A 373 -6.41 -1.46 16.68
C VAL A 373 -7.61 -2.40 16.56
N VAL A 374 -8.80 -1.93 16.98
CA VAL A 374 -10.01 -2.78 17.03
C VAL A 374 -10.47 -3.14 15.62
N GLY A 375 -10.51 -2.18 14.70
CA GLY A 375 -10.94 -2.44 13.33
C GLY A 375 -10.05 -3.41 12.60
N ARG A 376 -8.72 -3.33 12.74
CA ARG A 376 -7.80 -4.29 12.13
C ARG A 376 -7.84 -5.67 12.82
N LEU A 377 -8.02 -5.71 14.15
CA LEU A 377 -8.24 -6.97 14.87
C LEU A 377 -9.49 -7.69 14.34
N ARG A 378 -10.58 -6.96 14.18
CA ARG A 378 -11.82 -7.48 13.58
C ARG A 378 -11.56 -8.05 12.18
N GLY A 379 -10.95 -7.27 11.30
CA GLY A 379 -10.64 -7.70 9.94
C GLY A 379 -9.75 -8.94 9.91
N LEU A 380 -8.70 -8.99 10.72
CA LEU A 380 -7.82 -10.15 10.80
C LEU A 380 -8.56 -11.40 11.31
N ALA A 381 -9.50 -11.24 12.27
CA ALA A 381 -10.32 -12.34 12.77
C ALA A 381 -11.31 -12.86 11.72
N GLU A 382 -11.98 -11.95 10.98
CA GLU A 382 -12.88 -12.31 9.87
C GLU A 382 -12.13 -13.08 8.77
N LEU A 383 -10.99 -12.57 8.32
CA LEU A 383 -10.16 -13.23 7.30
C LEU A 383 -9.63 -14.59 7.77
N ARG A 384 -9.21 -14.70 9.02
CA ARG A 384 -8.80 -15.99 9.62
C ARG A 384 -9.94 -16.99 9.64
N GLY A 385 -11.17 -16.56 9.94
CA GLY A 385 -12.35 -17.41 9.88
C GLY A 385 -12.59 -17.97 8.48
N VAL A 386 -12.53 -17.11 7.45
CA VAL A 386 -12.67 -17.54 6.04
C VAL A 386 -11.56 -18.51 5.65
N MET A 387 -10.30 -18.20 5.97
CA MET A 387 -9.17 -19.11 5.70
C MET A 387 -9.35 -20.48 6.37
N THR A 388 -9.81 -20.48 7.63
CA THR A 388 -10.01 -21.73 8.38
C THR A 388 -11.10 -22.58 7.74
N ALA A 389 -12.21 -21.97 7.33
CA ALA A 389 -13.33 -22.67 6.68
C ALA A 389 -12.89 -23.28 5.34
N ILE A 390 -12.22 -22.51 4.48
CA ILE A 390 -11.76 -22.95 3.18
C ILE A 390 -10.70 -24.07 3.33
N ALA A 391 -9.73 -23.90 4.22
CA ALA A 391 -8.68 -24.89 4.46
C ALA A 391 -9.28 -26.22 4.97
N HIS A 392 -10.27 -26.15 5.88
CA HIS A 392 -10.97 -27.34 6.35
C HIS A 392 -11.69 -28.09 5.21
N GLN A 393 -12.41 -27.36 4.37
CA GLN A 393 -13.13 -27.97 3.23
C GLN A 393 -12.19 -28.63 2.23
N ARG A 394 -10.98 -28.13 2.07
CA ARG A 394 -9.98 -28.62 1.11
C ARG A 394 -8.94 -29.56 1.70
N GLY A 395 -8.99 -29.81 3.00
CA GLY A 395 -7.99 -30.63 3.68
C GLY A 395 -6.60 -29.98 3.78
N TYR A 396 -6.53 -28.64 3.65
CA TYR A 396 -5.26 -27.91 3.78
C TYR A 396 -4.90 -27.74 5.26
N ARG A 397 -3.61 -27.80 5.57
CA ARG A 397 -3.10 -27.46 6.90
C ARG A 397 -2.83 -25.96 6.98
N LEU A 398 -3.52 -25.27 7.88
CA LEU A 398 -3.12 -23.92 8.30
C LEU A 398 -1.95 -24.06 9.28
N GLN A 399 -0.89 -23.28 9.08
CA GLN A 399 0.22 -23.19 10.04
C GLN A 399 -0.14 -22.20 11.15
#